data_621c53e126cfbd4474258ca1efc9d66b
#
_entry.id   621c53e126cfbd4474258ca1efc9d66b
#
_cell.length_a   1.000
_cell.length_b   1.000
_cell.length_c   1.000
_cell.angle_alpha   90.00
_cell.angle_beta   90.00
_cell.angle_gamma   90.00
#
_symmetry.space_group_name_H-M   'P 1'
#
loop_
_entity.id
_entity.type
_entity.pdbx_description
1 polymer ?
#
loop_
_entity_poly.entity_id
_entity_poly.type
_entity_poly.pdbx_seq_one_letter_code
_entity_poly.pdbx_strand_id
1 'polypeptide(L)'
;MRSSAASDVYKRQILDSLENSKRIECIHPLFKQAFDYVKSTDFSKMEDGKYDIADAGFTVSIASLFGKEKSEAAIETHKKFIDIQFPLLGVEKIGWKPGDQLLEESVPYNEEQDIAFYIDKPTAYTKIYPGQFAIYFPEDGHAPGIGQGNIRKVVIKIPVQ
;
A
#
# COMPACT_ATOMS: atom_id res chain seq x y z
N MET A 1 20.35 -14.55 -22.73
CA MET A 1 19.02 -14.12 -22.29
C MET A 1 18.87 -14.41 -20.81
N ARG A 2 19.01 -13.44 -19.99
CA ARG A 2 18.74 -13.61 -18.56
C ARG A 2 17.27 -13.37 -18.33
N SER A 3 16.62 -14.38 -17.78
CA SER A 3 15.19 -14.54 -17.63
C SER A 3 14.55 -13.38 -16.86
N SER A 4 13.47 -12.88 -17.41
CA SER A 4 12.47 -12.03 -16.77
C SER A 4 11.88 -12.63 -15.48
N ALA A 5 12.18 -13.87 -15.15
CA ALA A 5 11.64 -14.58 -13.99
C ALA A 5 12.03 -13.95 -12.63
N ALA A 6 13.21 -13.32 -12.53
CA ALA A 6 13.61 -12.68 -11.27
C ALA A 6 12.86 -11.37 -11.02
N SER A 7 12.48 -10.64 -12.09
CA SER A 7 11.67 -9.42 -11.96
C SER A 7 10.21 -9.70 -11.65
N ASP A 8 9.69 -10.87 -12.05
CA ASP A 8 8.29 -11.23 -11.82
C ASP A 8 8.02 -11.71 -10.38
N VAL A 9 9.04 -12.19 -9.68
CA VAL A 9 8.93 -12.63 -8.28
C VAL A 9 8.66 -11.46 -7.33
N TYR A 10 9.11 -10.25 -7.68
CA TYR A 10 8.97 -9.05 -6.84
C TYR A 10 7.73 -8.20 -7.15
N LYS A 11 6.89 -8.63 -8.07
CA LYS A 11 5.67 -7.90 -8.48
C LYS A 11 4.40 -8.34 -7.74
N ARG A 12 4.53 -8.94 -6.57
CA ARG A 12 3.41 -9.38 -5.74
C ARG A 12 3.46 -8.69 -4.39
N GLN A 13 2.30 -8.57 -3.74
CA GLN A 13 2.24 -7.97 -2.41
C GLN A 13 3.31 -8.55 -1.46
N ILE A 14 3.86 -7.68 -0.63
CA ILE A 14 4.83 -8.04 0.40
C ILE A 14 4.22 -7.70 1.75
N LEU A 15 4.35 -8.60 2.72
CA LEU A 15 3.99 -8.39 4.12
C LEU A 15 5.17 -8.78 4.99
N ASP A 16 5.60 -7.89 5.88
CA ASP A 16 6.64 -8.20 6.87
C ASP A 16 6.55 -7.26 8.09
N SER A 17 7.35 -7.52 9.10
CA SER A 17 7.59 -6.61 10.20
C SER A 17 8.52 -5.48 9.78
N LEU A 18 8.26 -4.28 10.29
CA LEU A 18 9.07 -3.09 9.98
C LEU A 18 10.57 -3.29 10.25
N GLU A 19 10.91 -4.05 11.29
CA GLU A 19 12.29 -4.40 11.63
C GLU A 19 13.02 -5.19 10.52
N ASN A 20 12.27 -5.92 9.70
CA ASN A 20 12.78 -6.75 8.62
C ASN A 20 12.92 -6.03 7.28
N SER A 21 12.62 -4.73 7.21
CA SER A 21 12.57 -3.98 5.95
C SER A 21 13.84 -4.09 5.11
N LYS A 22 14.99 -4.29 5.72
CA LYS A 22 16.29 -4.46 5.01
C LYS A 22 16.25 -5.54 3.94
N ARG A 23 15.40 -6.56 4.12
CA ARG A 23 15.29 -7.68 3.17
C ARG A 23 14.74 -7.24 1.81
N ILE A 24 13.96 -6.16 1.80
CA ILE A 24 13.25 -5.71 0.60
C ILE A 24 13.65 -4.30 0.15
N GLU A 25 14.51 -3.62 0.88
CA GLU A 25 14.96 -2.27 0.53
C GLU A 25 15.70 -2.21 -0.82
N CYS A 26 16.26 -3.33 -1.27
CA CYS A 26 16.92 -3.43 -2.58
C CYS A 26 15.96 -3.47 -3.78
N ILE A 27 14.65 -3.65 -3.55
CA ILE A 27 13.66 -3.78 -4.64
C ILE A 27 13.45 -2.46 -5.37
N HIS A 28 13.54 -1.33 -4.66
CA HIS A 28 13.37 -0.01 -5.25
C HIS A 28 14.35 1.00 -4.64
N PRO A 29 14.95 1.90 -5.41
CA PRO A 29 15.96 2.86 -4.92
C PRO A 29 15.48 3.72 -3.73
N LEU A 30 14.18 4.05 -3.67
CA LEU A 30 13.60 4.89 -2.62
C LEU A 30 13.13 4.10 -1.39
N PHE A 31 13.09 2.78 -1.43
CA PHE A 31 12.56 1.98 -0.30
C PHE A 31 13.35 2.20 0.97
N LYS A 32 14.68 2.16 0.89
CA LYS A 32 15.51 2.41 2.08
C LYS A 32 15.17 3.73 2.75
N GLN A 33 15.09 4.81 1.98
CA GLN A 33 14.79 6.14 2.50
C GLN A 33 13.36 6.21 3.08
N ALA A 34 12.39 5.57 2.44
CA ALA A 34 11.02 5.52 2.94
C ALA A 34 10.92 4.77 4.28
N PHE A 35 11.58 3.61 4.39
CA PHE A 35 11.61 2.85 5.64
C PHE A 35 12.39 3.58 6.75
N ASP A 36 13.49 4.22 6.44
CA ASP A 36 14.24 5.05 7.40
C ASP A 36 13.38 6.20 7.91
N TYR A 37 12.60 6.85 7.02
CA TYR A 37 11.65 7.90 7.39
C TYR A 37 10.60 7.38 8.38
N VAL A 38 9.98 6.23 8.12
CA VAL A 38 8.97 5.65 9.01
C VAL A 38 9.56 5.31 10.37
N LYS A 39 10.75 4.70 10.40
CA LYS A 39 11.42 4.30 11.64
C LYS A 39 11.85 5.49 12.52
N SER A 40 12.13 6.63 11.91
CA SER A 40 12.62 7.84 12.60
C SER A 40 11.53 8.87 12.92
N THR A 41 10.31 8.66 12.43
CA THR A 41 9.21 9.63 12.58
C THR A 41 8.28 9.27 13.71
N ASP A 42 8.02 10.22 14.60
CA ASP A 42 6.99 10.12 15.63
C ASP A 42 5.64 10.59 15.07
N PHE A 43 4.90 9.68 14.47
CA PHE A 43 3.60 9.96 13.88
C PHE A 43 2.52 10.38 14.90
N SER A 44 2.75 10.19 16.20
CA SER A 44 1.81 10.66 17.23
C SER A 44 1.72 12.17 17.29
N LYS A 45 2.75 12.87 16.79
CA LYS A 45 2.84 14.33 16.74
C LYS A 45 2.39 14.94 15.42
N MET A 46 2.00 14.12 14.46
CA MET A 46 1.55 14.57 13.15
C MET A 46 0.03 14.47 13.05
N GLU A 47 -0.57 15.44 12.38
CA GLU A 47 -1.99 15.40 12.05
C GLU A 47 -2.24 14.52 10.83
N ASP A 48 -3.49 14.11 10.63
CA ASP A 48 -3.90 13.44 9.41
C ASP A 48 -3.78 14.40 8.22
N GLY A 49 -3.29 13.92 7.10
CA GLY A 49 -3.07 14.73 5.92
C GLY A 49 -2.06 14.11 4.96
N LYS A 50 -1.79 14.84 3.88
CA LYS A 50 -0.80 14.47 2.87
C LYS A 50 0.42 15.36 3.00
N TYR A 51 1.58 14.74 3.02
CA TYR A 51 2.87 15.40 3.21
C TYR A 51 3.79 15.07 2.03
N ASP A 52 4.24 16.11 1.35
CA ASP A 52 5.32 16.00 0.39
C ASP A 52 6.65 16.09 1.15
N ILE A 53 7.39 15.01 1.15
CA ILE A 53 8.69 14.98 1.84
C ILE A 53 9.71 15.61 0.90
N ALA A 54 10.15 16.81 1.27
CA ALA A 54 11.09 17.59 0.48
C ALA A 54 12.34 16.75 0.13
N ASP A 55 12.71 16.74 -1.15
CA ASP A 55 13.88 16.07 -1.72
C ASP A 55 13.88 14.52 -1.58
N ALA A 56 12.83 13.93 -1.01
CA ALA A 56 12.78 12.47 -0.81
C ALA A 56 12.27 11.71 -2.04
N GLY A 57 11.50 12.37 -2.91
CA GLY A 57 10.93 11.75 -4.10
C GLY A 57 9.69 10.86 -3.86
N PHE A 58 9.14 10.89 -2.65
CA PHE A 58 7.89 10.19 -2.30
C PHE A 58 6.96 11.06 -1.46
N THR A 59 5.70 10.68 -1.38
CA THR A 59 4.69 11.34 -0.54
C THR A 59 4.24 10.43 0.58
N VAL A 60 3.83 11.04 1.70
CA VAL A 60 3.33 10.35 2.89
C VAL A 60 1.92 10.83 3.17
N SER A 61 0.98 9.92 3.32
CA SER A 61 -0.39 10.22 3.74
C SER A 61 -0.66 9.57 5.08
N ILE A 62 -1.19 10.34 6.02
CA ILE A 62 -1.65 9.87 7.33
C ILE A 62 -3.16 9.98 7.33
N ALA A 63 -3.86 8.91 7.65
CA ALA A 63 -5.31 8.87 7.65
C ALA A 63 -5.85 8.08 8.84
N SER A 64 -6.91 8.61 9.42
CA SER A 64 -7.75 7.93 10.40
C SER A 64 -9.08 7.56 9.73
N LEU A 65 -9.48 6.31 9.89
CA LEU A 65 -10.74 5.79 9.33
C LEU A 65 -11.40 4.85 10.33
N PHE A 66 -12.70 4.66 10.18
CA PHE A 66 -13.41 3.57 10.83
C PHE A 66 -13.40 2.35 9.92
N GLY A 67 -12.98 1.21 10.46
CA GLY A 67 -12.89 -0.02 9.68
C GLY A 67 -14.22 -0.41 9.09
N LYS A 68 -14.22 -0.82 7.82
CA LYS A 68 -15.40 -1.25 7.08
C LYS A 68 -15.46 -2.76 6.91
N GLU A 69 -16.63 -3.25 6.55
CA GLU A 69 -16.82 -4.66 6.21
C GLU A 69 -16.18 -5.00 4.86
N LYS A 70 -15.88 -6.28 4.64
CA LYS A 70 -15.34 -6.76 3.37
C LYS A 70 -16.20 -6.41 2.16
N SER A 71 -17.52 -6.42 2.33
CA SER A 71 -18.49 -6.10 1.27
C SER A 71 -18.48 -4.64 0.84
N GLU A 72 -17.97 -3.75 1.69
CA GLU A 72 -17.88 -2.31 1.45
C GLU A 72 -16.54 -1.87 0.87
N ALA A 73 -15.54 -2.76 0.88
CA ALA A 73 -14.19 -2.46 0.42
C ALA A 73 -14.04 -2.78 -1.07
N ALA A 74 -14.04 -1.75 -1.90
CA ALA A 74 -13.73 -1.90 -3.31
C ALA A 74 -12.24 -2.17 -3.54
N ILE A 75 -11.93 -2.95 -4.56
CA ILE A 75 -10.56 -3.09 -5.04
C ILE A 75 -10.16 -1.83 -5.79
N GLU A 76 -9.01 -1.29 -5.47
CA GLU A 76 -8.37 -0.19 -6.16
C GLU A 76 -7.07 -0.63 -6.82
N THR A 77 -6.70 0.05 -7.91
CA THR A 77 -5.42 -0.10 -8.60
C THR A 77 -4.80 1.26 -8.87
N HIS A 78 -3.47 1.29 -8.93
CA HIS A 78 -2.67 2.46 -9.28
C HIS A 78 -1.78 2.14 -10.48
N LYS A 79 -1.29 3.15 -11.18
CA LYS A 79 -0.36 2.98 -12.31
C LYS A 79 0.98 3.66 -12.05
N LYS A 80 0.97 4.78 -11.32
CA LYS A 80 2.13 5.65 -11.15
C LYS A 80 2.92 5.39 -9.87
N PHE A 81 2.31 4.74 -8.86
CA PHE A 81 2.89 4.58 -7.54
C PHE A 81 2.80 3.16 -7.01
N ILE A 82 3.80 2.82 -6.21
CA ILE A 82 3.81 1.68 -5.30
C ILE A 82 3.32 2.19 -3.94
N ASP A 83 2.40 1.48 -3.30
CA ASP A 83 1.91 1.80 -1.97
C ASP A 83 2.66 0.99 -0.92
N ILE A 84 3.24 1.67 0.07
CA ILE A 84 3.71 1.02 1.31
C ILE A 84 2.76 1.45 2.43
N GLN A 85 2.09 0.50 3.04
CA GLN A 85 1.04 0.77 4.03
C GLN A 85 1.46 0.29 5.42
N PHE A 86 1.35 1.18 6.41
CA PHE A 86 1.75 0.97 7.79
C PHE A 86 0.59 1.33 8.73
N PRO A 87 -0.08 0.37 9.37
CA PRO A 87 -0.99 0.68 10.47
C PRO A 87 -0.23 1.27 11.67
N LEU A 88 -0.74 2.35 12.22
CA LEU A 88 -0.25 2.97 13.46
C LEU A 88 -1.13 2.59 14.66
N LEU A 89 -2.44 2.46 14.43
CA LEU A 89 -3.44 2.09 15.41
C LEU A 89 -4.48 1.19 14.75
N GLY A 90 -4.91 0.17 15.47
CA GLY A 90 -5.88 -0.82 14.97
C GLY A 90 -5.25 -1.85 14.04
N VAL A 91 -6.01 -2.88 13.73
CA VAL A 91 -5.62 -3.93 12.79
C VAL A 91 -6.38 -3.71 11.49
N GLU A 92 -5.66 -3.52 10.41
CA GLU A 92 -6.25 -3.41 9.08
C GLU A 92 -6.16 -4.75 8.35
N LYS A 93 -7.25 -5.13 7.71
CA LYS A 93 -7.27 -6.20 6.73
C LYS A 93 -7.35 -5.58 5.35
N ILE A 94 -6.49 -6.04 4.44
CA ILE A 94 -6.48 -5.59 3.06
C ILE A 94 -6.75 -6.79 2.17
N GLY A 95 -7.75 -6.67 1.30
CA GLY A 95 -8.04 -7.66 0.27
C GLY A 95 -7.06 -7.51 -0.88
N TRP A 96 -6.80 -8.61 -1.60
CA TRP A 96 -5.90 -8.63 -2.75
C TRP A 96 -6.43 -9.49 -3.88
N LYS A 97 -6.20 -9.04 -5.10
CA LYS A 97 -6.42 -9.81 -6.34
C LYS A 97 -5.41 -9.35 -7.39
N PRO A 98 -4.80 -10.26 -8.18
CA PRO A 98 -3.91 -9.86 -9.25
C PRO A 98 -4.60 -8.91 -10.22
N GLY A 99 -3.93 -7.84 -10.64
CA GLY A 99 -4.50 -6.83 -11.53
C GLY A 99 -4.91 -7.39 -12.91
N ASP A 100 -4.18 -8.36 -13.42
CA ASP A 100 -4.48 -9.06 -14.70
C ASP A 100 -5.72 -9.97 -14.62
N GLN A 101 -6.25 -10.21 -13.43
CA GLN A 101 -7.47 -10.98 -13.18
C GLN A 101 -8.68 -10.12 -12.84
N LEU A 102 -8.53 -8.80 -12.81
CA LEU A 102 -9.64 -7.88 -12.58
C LEU A 102 -10.47 -7.74 -13.84
N LEU A 103 -11.79 -7.87 -13.73
CA LEU A 103 -12.71 -7.94 -14.85
C LEU A 103 -13.77 -6.84 -14.85
N GLU A 104 -14.20 -6.39 -13.65
CA GLU A 104 -15.36 -5.53 -13.49
C GLU A 104 -14.98 -4.16 -12.91
N GLU A 105 -14.53 -3.28 -13.79
CA GLU A 105 -14.24 -1.89 -13.42
C GLU A 105 -15.54 -1.15 -13.07
N SER A 106 -15.60 -0.57 -11.88
CA SER A 106 -16.74 0.23 -11.41
C SER A 106 -16.52 1.73 -11.60
N VAL A 107 -15.28 2.17 -11.43
CA VAL A 107 -14.84 3.55 -11.71
C VAL A 107 -13.60 3.50 -12.59
N PRO A 108 -13.65 4.07 -13.80
CA PRO A 108 -12.52 4.10 -14.72
C PRO A 108 -11.31 4.81 -14.11
N TYR A 109 -10.12 4.44 -14.59
CA TYR A 109 -8.88 5.05 -14.16
C TYR A 109 -8.90 6.57 -14.31
N ASN A 110 -8.68 7.25 -13.19
CA ASN A 110 -8.48 8.69 -13.15
C ASN A 110 -6.98 9.01 -13.06
N GLU A 111 -6.47 9.70 -14.06
CA GLU A 111 -5.03 9.98 -14.15
C GLU A 111 -4.52 10.96 -13.11
N GLU A 112 -5.34 11.93 -12.68
CA GLU A 112 -4.95 12.93 -11.67
C GLU A 112 -4.85 12.30 -10.28
N GLN A 113 -5.77 11.39 -9.97
CA GLN A 113 -5.82 10.69 -8.68
C GLN A 113 -5.00 9.40 -8.68
N ASP A 114 -4.57 8.94 -9.86
CA ASP A 114 -3.89 7.65 -10.06
C ASP A 114 -4.65 6.47 -9.46
N ILE A 115 -5.93 6.35 -9.76
CA ILE A 115 -6.78 5.31 -9.18
C ILE A 115 -7.88 4.84 -10.13
N ALA A 116 -8.14 3.54 -10.14
CA ALA A 116 -9.33 2.91 -10.67
C ALA A 116 -9.96 2.02 -9.61
N PHE A 117 -11.27 1.78 -9.66
CA PHE A 117 -11.96 0.90 -8.74
C PHE A 117 -12.64 -0.25 -9.48
N TYR A 118 -12.73 -1.39 -8.78
CA TYR A 118 -13.33 -2.62 -9.29
C TYR A 118 -14.30 -3.21 -8.28
N ILE A 119 -15.37 -3.85 -8.77
CA ILE A 119 -16.33 -4.60 -7.95
C ILE A 119 -15.95 -6.08 -7.78
N ASP A 120 -14.88 -6.49 -8.41
CA ASP A 120 -14.30 -7.82 -8.21
C ASP A 120 -14.09 -8.10 -6.72
N LYS A 121 -14.21 -9.38 -6.35
CA LYS A 121 -13.93 -9.80 -4.97
C LYS A 121 -12.45 -10.17 -4.83
N PRO A 122 -11.79 -9.74 -3.75
CA PRO A 122 -10.47 -10.22 -3.41
C PRO A 122 -10.41 -11.74 -3.33
N THR A 123 -9.29 -12.31 -3.76
CA THR A 123 -9.00 -13.75 -3.66
C THR A 123 -8.19 -14.11 -2.43
N ALA A 124 -7.56 -13.12 -1.79
CA ALA A 124 -6.83 -13.27 -0.54
C ALA A 124 -7.05 -12.04 0.36
N TYR A 125 -6.89 -12.23 1.65
CA TYR A 125 -6.96 -11.16 2.65
C TYR A 125 -5.77 -11.26 3.60
N THR A 126 -5.15 -10.13 3.86
CA THR A 126 -3.99 -10.03 4.75
C THR A 126 -4.32 -9.11 5.92
N LYS A 127 -4.13 -9.61 7.15
CA LYS A 127 -4.17 -8.77 8.35
C LYS A 127 -2.81 -8.12 8.57
N ILE A 128 -2.82 -6.82 8.80
CA ILE A 128 -1.63 -6.02 9.04
C ILE A 128 -1.80 -5.37 10.41
N TYR A 129 -0.83 -5.61 11.29
CA TYR A 129 -0.81 -5.08 12.64
C TYR A 129 0.13 -3.86 12.73
N PRO A 130 -0.07 -2.96 13.70
CA PRO A 130 0.94 -1.94 14.02
C PRO A 130 2.33 -2.56 14.19
N GLY A 131 3.34 -1.94 13.59
CA GLY A 131 4.71 -2.47 13.53
C GLY A 131 4.99 -3.39 12.34
N GLN A 132 3.99 -3.67 11.53
CA GLN A 132 4.11 -4.37 10.25
C GLN A 132 3.89 -3.40 9.08
N PHE A 133 4.21 -3.84 7.89
CA PHE A 133 3.90 -3.14 6.65
C PHE A 133 3.44 -4.09 5.55
N ALA A 134 2.70 -3.56 4.60
CA ALA A 134 2.39 -4.24 3.35
C ALA A 134 2.76 -3.36 2.17
N ILE A 135 3.22 -3.96 1.08
CA ILE A 135 3.56 -3.28 -0.17
C ILE A 135 2.64 -3.80 -1.26
N TYR A 136 2.04 -2.87 -2.00
CA TYR A 136 1.22 -3.14 -3.18
C TYR A 136 1.83 -2.42 -4.38
N PHE A 137 2.11 -3.19 -5.42
CA PHE A 137 2.63 -2.68 -6.69
C PHE A 137 1.48 -2.32 -7.63
N PRO A 138 1.75 -1.60 -8.75
CA PRO A 138 0.71 -1.31 -9.73
C PRO A 138 -0.05 -2.53 -10.27
N GLU A 139 0.62 -3.68 -10.27
CA GLU A 139 0.04 -4.95 -10.70
C GLU A 139 -0.87 -5.61 -9.66
N ASP A 140 -0.95 -5.03 -8.46
CA ASP A 140 -1.78 -5.53 -7.36
C ASP A 140 -3.08 -4.75 -7.26
N GLY A 141 -4.21 -5.43 -7.45
CA GLY A 141 -5.47 -4.92 -6.97
C GLY A 141 -5.58 -5.12 -5.47
N HIS A 142 -5.93 -4.08 -4.72
CA HIS A 142 -6.05 -4.17 -3.27
C HIS A 142 -7.27 -3.43 -2.73
N ALA A 143 -7.90 -3.99 -1.71
CA ALA A 143 -9.10 -3.45 -1.07
C ALA A 143 -8.78 -3.08 0.39
N PRO A 144 -8.37 -1.82 0.66
CA PRO A 144 -7.94 -1.39 1.98
C PRO A 144 -9.12 -1.01 2.89
N GLY A 145 -8.80 -0.79 4.17
CA GLY A 145 -9.70 -0.21 5.16
C GLY A 145 -10.66 -1.19 5.81
N ILE A 146 -10.46 -2.50 5.64
CA ILE A 146 -11.31 -3.52 6.29
C ILE A 146 -10.82 -3.72 7.72
N GLY A 147 -11.75 -3.70 8.69
CA GLY A 147 -11.42 -3.93 10.09
C GLY A 147 -12.54 -3.56 11.02
N GLN A 148 -12.24 -3.55 12.30
CA GLN A 148 -13.18 -3.16 13.35
C GLN A 148 -12.64 -1.94 14.11
N GLY A 149 -13.52 -0.99 14.38
CA GLY A 149 -13.18 0.21 15.14
C GLY A 149 -12.26 1.18 14.37
N ASN A 150 -11.54 1.98 15.12
CA ASN A 150 -10.67 3.01 14.54
C ASN A 150 -9.36 2.40 14.04
N ILE A 151 -8.99 2.77 12.84
CA ILE A 151 -7.72 2.47 12.20
C ILE A 151 -7.03 3.80 11.90
N ARG A 152 -5.79 3.95 12.30
CA ARG A 152 -4.93 5.05 11.86
C ARG A 152 -3.72 4.48 11.16
N LYS A 153 -3.41 4.99 9.98
CA LYS A 153 -2.36 4.43 9.15
C LYS A 153 -1.57 5.47 8.38
N VAL A 154 -0.39 5.06 7.97
CA VAL A 154 0.47 5.79 7.03
C VAL A 154 0.49 5.02 5.72
N VAL A 155 0.35 5.74 4.60
CA VAL A 155 0.59 5.23 3.25
C VAL A 155 1.69 6.06 2.61
N ILE A 156 2.77 5.40 2.19
CA ILE A 156 3.82 6.04 1.40
C ILE A 156 3.61 5.68 -0.06
N LYS A 157 3.54 6.70 -0.90
CA LYS A 157 3.44 6.57 -2.35
C LYS A 157 4.83 6.73 -2.97
N ILE A 158 5.36 5.64 -3.52
CA ILE A 158 6.66 5.59 -4.19
C ILE A 158 6.43 5.61 -5.70
N PRO A 159 6.93 6.61 -6.44
CA PRO A 159 6.76 6.62 -7.89
C PRO A 159 7.45 5.41 -8.54
N VAL A 160 6.76 4.77 -9.48
CA VAL A 160 7.37 3.76 -10.34
C VAL A 160 8.38 4.44 -11.26
N GLN A 161 9.42 3.71 -11.59
CA GLN A 161 10.45 4.21 -12.52
C GLN A 161 10.03 4.07 -13.96
#